data_7eede349896ee4efba7529824e78c066
#
_entry.id   7eede349896ee4efba7529824e78c066
#
_cell.length_a   1.000
_cell.length_b   1.000
_cell.length_c   1.000
_cell.angle_alpha   90.00
_cell.angle_beta   90.00
_cell.angle_gamma   90.00
#
_symmetry.space_group_name_H-M   'P 1'
#
loop_
_entity.id
_entity.type
_entity.pdbx_description
1 polymer ?
#
loop_
_entity_poly.entity_id
_entity_poly.type
_entity_poly.pdbx_seq_one_letter_code
_entity_poly.pdbx_strand_id
1 'polypeptide(L)'
;MDAYFAELGNSVYTRWKKANFSLAAFPEIAVKALEAKPASRHVDLEKLTRDFLLHDDQPHQSSSGFGQPELIVYDNPKFYIQALFWLDGTTDIHQHEFSGAFQVLEGSSIHSRYVFENAESITAHFR
;
A
#
# COMPACT_ATOMS: atom_id res chain seq x y z
N MET A 1 9.38 -7.59 -13.31
CA MET A 1 8.42 -6.59 -12.72
C MET A 1 7.19 -6.49 -13.60
N ASP A 2 6.00 -6.50 -13.03
CA ASP A 2 4.75 -6.34 -13.79
C ASP A 2 4.67 -4.93 -14.39
N ALA A 3 4.37 -4.85 -15.70
CA ALA A 3 4.35 -3.59 -16.45
C ALA A 3 3.31 -2.59 -15.90
N TYR A 4 2.19 -3.08 -15.35
CA TYR A 4 1.17 -2.25 -14.74
C TYR A 4 1.72 -1.46 -13.55
N PHE A 5 2.43 -2.12 -12.64
CA PHE A 5 2.97 -1.45 -11.45
C PHE A 5 4.11 -0.50 -11.78
N ALA A 6 4.91 -0.82 -12.78
CA ALA A 6 5.94 0.11 -13.28
C ALA A 6 5.30 1.38 -13.84
N GLU A 7 4.25 1.25 -14.65
CA GLU A 7 3.52 2.38 -15.22
C GLU A 7 2.82 3.22 -14.13
N LEU A 8 2.13 2.56 -13.18
CA LEU A 8 1.48 3.20 -12.04
C LEU A 8 2.48 3.99 -11.20
N GLY A 9 3.59 3.35 -10.81
CA GLY A 9 4.62 3.98 -10.00
C GLY A 9 5.26 5.18 -10.68
N ASN A 10 5.60 5.07 -11.97
CA ASN A 10 6.13 6.17 -12.75
C ASN A 10 5.14 7.33 -12.91
N SER A 11 3.86 7.04 -13.07
CA SER A 11 2.79 8.04 -13.13
C SER A 11 2.67 8.82 -11.81
N VAL A 12 2.61 8.09 -10.68
CA VAL A 12 2.56 8.70 -9.34
C VAL A 12 3.81 9.54 -9.09
N TYR A 13 5.01 9.00 -9.35
CA TYR A 13 6.26 9.72 -9.17
C TYR A 13 6.30 11.03 -9.96
N THR A 14 5.92 10.99 -11.23
CA THR A 14 5.94 12.16 -12.11
C THR A 14 4.98 13.26 -11.62
N ARG A 15 3.78 12.88 -11.19
CA ARG A 15 2.80 13.83 -10.64
C ARG A 15 3.25 14.39 -9.31
N TRP A 16 3.78 13.55 -8.42
CA TRP A 16 4.26 13.96 -7.10
C TRP A 16 5.48 14.87 -7.21
N LYS A 17 6.39 14.61 -8.15
CA LYS A 17 7.50 15.51 -8.46
C LYS A 17 7.03 16.91 -8.87
N LYS A 18 5.96 17.02 -9.68
CA LYS A 18 5.33 18.31 -10.04
C LYS A 18 4.73 19.03 -8.83
N ALA A 19 4.33 18.31 -7.80
CA ALA A 19 3.87 18.84 -6.52
C ALA A 19 5.01 19.03 -5.49
N ASN A 20 6.28 19.12 -5.96
CA ASN A 20 7.48 19.26 -5.12
C ASN A 20 7.57 18.21 -4.00
N PHE A 21 7.10 17.01 -4.26
CA PHE A 21 7.07 15.90 -3.30
C PHE A 21 6.35 16.23 -1.99
N SER A 22 5.30 17.05 -2.05
CA SER A 22 4.46 17.36 -0.88
C SER A 22 3.83 16.09 -0.31
N LEU A 23 4.09 15.78 0.95
CA LEU A 23 3.51 14.63 1.64
C LEU A 23 1.98 14.75 1.76
N ALA A 24 1.48 15.97 1.95
CA ALA A 24 0.04 16.22 2.02
C ALA A 24 -0.69 15.96 0.69
N ALA A 25 0.00 16.14 -0.45
CA ALA A 25 -0.57 15.90 -1.77
C ALA A 25 -0.47 14.43 -2.22
N PHE A 26 0.40 13.64 -1.61
CA PHE A 26 0.70 12.27 -2.06
C PHE A 26 -0.52 11.34 -2.09
N PRO A 27 -1.37 11.26 -1.03
CA PRO A 27 -2.52 10.36 -1.04
C PRO A 27 -3.49 10.65 -2.18
N GLU A 28 -3.79 11.93 -2.43
CA GLU A 28 -4.70 12.33 -3.51
C GLU A 28 -4.12 11.99 -4.89
N ILE A 29 -2.83 12.19 -5.09
CA ILE A 29 -2.13 11.82 -6.33
C ILE A 29 -2.20 10.31 -6.56
N ALA A 30 -1.96 9.51 -5.51
CA ALA A 30 -2.01 8.05 -5.58
C ALA A 30 -3.44 7.55 -5.86
N VAL A 31 -4.46 8.11 -5.18
CA VAL A 31 -5.88 7.78 -5.43
C VAL A 31 -6.24 8.06 -6.88
N LYS A 32 -5.96 9.26 -7.39
CA LYS A 32 -6.25 9.62 -8.79
C LYS A 32 -5.56 8.71 -9.81
N ALA A 33 -4.36 8.24 -9.51
CA ALA A 33 -3.66 7.30 -10.38
C ALA A 33 -4.34 5.92 -10.39
N LEU A 34 -4.77 5.42 -9.22
CA LEU A 34 -5.52 4.18 -9.09
C LEU A 34 -6.91 4.26 -9.73
N GLU A 35 -7.60 5.38 -9.61
CA GLU A 35 -8.91 5.61 -10.25
C GLU A 35 -8.82 5.66 -11.77
N ALA A 36 -7.78 6.31 -12.30
CA ALA A 36 -7.58 6.41 -13.75
C ALA A 36 -7.32 5.06 -14.42
N LYS A 37 -6.65 4.14 -13.71
CA LYS A 37 -6.34 2.80 -14.19
C LYS A 37 -6.46 1.80 -13.03
N PRO A 38 -7.69 1.36 -12.67
CA PRO A 38 -7.90 0.52 -11.49
C PRO A 38 -7.15 -0.80 -11.56
N ALA A 39 -6.35 -1.10 -10.54
CA ALA A 39 -5.56 -2.33 -10.45
C ALA A 39 -6.44 -3.59 -10.52
N SER A 40 -7.63 -3.57 -9.90
CA SER A 40 -8.60 -4.67 -9.94
C SER A 40 -9.07 -5.07 -11.34
N ARG A 41 -8.85 -4.23 -12.36
CA ARG A 41 -9.19 -4.51 -13.75
C ARG A 41 -7.99 -4.84 -14.65
N HIS A 42 -6.79 -4.68 -14.14
CA HIS A 42 -5.56 -4.77 -14.93
C HIS A 42 -4.55 -5.76 -14.37
N VAL A 43 -4.72 -6.16 -13.11
CA VAL A 43 -3.82 -7.09 -12.43
C VAL A 43 -4.50 -8.45 -12.34
N ASP A 44 -3.84 -9.45 -12.87
CA ASP A 44 -4.16 -10.86 -12.68
C ASP A 44 -3.34 -11.36 -11.49
N LEU A 45 -4.03 -11.65 -10.37
CA LEU A 45 -3.36 -12.03 -9.11
C LEU A 45 -2.66 -13.38 -9.21
N GLU A 46 -3.21 -14.33 -9.97
CA GLU A 46 -2.56 -15.63 -10.18
C GLU A 46 -1.26 -15.45 -10.96
N LYS A 47 -1.32 -14.67 -12.04
CA LYS A 47 -0.12 -14.33 -12.83
C LYS A 47 0.89 -13.57 -11.99
N LEU A 48 0.48 -12.56 -11.23
CA LEU A 48 1.36 -11.78 -10.36
C LEU A 48 2.10 -12.68 -9.36
N THR A 49 1.36 -13.56 -8.69
CA THR A 49 1.94 -14.49 -7.71
C THR A 49 2.90 -15.47 -8.38
N ARG A 50 2.53 -16.02 -9.53
CA ARG A 50 3.38 -16.93 -10.29
C ARG A 50 4.66 -16.25 -10.75
N ASP A 51 4.55 -15.08 -11.35
CA ASP A 51 5.71 -14.31 -11.82
C ASP A 51 6.63 -13.94 -10.67
N PHE A 52 6.06 -13.59 -9.51
CA PHE A 52 6.83 -13.29 -8.31
C PHE A 52 7.65 -14.49 -7.82
N LEU A 53 7.10 -15.69 -7.90
CA LEU A 53 7.77 -16.92 -7.44
C LEU A 53 8.81 -17.45 -8.44
N LEU A 54 8.66 -17.15 -9.73
CA LEU A 54 9.48 -17.75 -10.79
C LEU A 54 10.58 -16.85 -11.34
N HIS A 55 10.56 -15.55 -11.03
CA HIS A 55 11.52 -14.60 -11.59
C HIS A 55 12.31 -13.91 -10.47
N ASP A 56 13.62 -13.76 -10.68
CA ASP A 56 14.55 -13.16 -9.72
C ASP A 56 14.67 -11.63 -9.86
N ASP A 57 14.04 -11.02 -10.87
CA ASP A 57 14.09 -9.58 -11.17
C ASP A 57 13.06 -8.76 -10.37
N GLN A 58 12.78 -9.19 -9.16
CA GLN A 58 11.82 -8.52 -8.26
C GLN A 58 12.45 -7.30 -7.57
N PRO A 59 11.66 -6.29 -7.21
CA PRO A 59 12.11 -5.25 -6.29
C PRO A 59 12.63 -5.83 -4.99
N HIS A 60 13.50 -5.08 -4.30
CA HIS A 60 13.96 -5.49 -2.98
C HIS A 60 12.79 -5.67 -2.02
N GLN A 61 12.71 -6.86 -1.41
CA GLN A 61 11.64 -7.20 -0.48
C GLN A 61 12.05 -6.85 0.95
N SER A 62 11.24 -6.04 1.62
CA SER A 62 11.32 -5.79 3.05
C SER A 62 10.00 -6.16 3.70
N SER A 63 10.03 -6.82 4.83
CA SER A 63 8.81 -7.19 5.55
C SER A 63 8.41 -6.09 6.53
N SER A 64 7.18 -5.62 6.43
CA SER A 64 6.55 -4.76 7.44
C SER A 64 5.71 -5.54 8.44
N GLY A 65 5.42 -6.82 8.14
CA GLY A 65 4.52 -7.67 8.92
C GLY A 65 3.05 -7.32 8.74
N PHE A 66 2.71 -6.50 7.76
CA PHE A 66 1.35 -6.00 7.56
C PHE A 66 0.52 -6.88 6.63
N GLY A 67 1.14 -7.72 5.82
CA GLY A 67 0.48 -8.66 4.90
C GLY A 67 0.84 -10.12 5.16
N GLN A 68 0.07 -11.04 4.56
CA GLN A 68 0.20 -12.49 4.72
C GLN A 68 0.18 -13.23 3.36
N PRO A 69 1.18 -13.06 2.49
CA PRO A 69 2.32 -12.17 2.54
C PRO A 69 2.07 -10.73 2.05
N GLU A 70 3.10 -9.93 2.14
CA GLU A 70 3.23 -8.65 1.46
C GLU A 70 4.29 -8.75 0.36
N LEU A 71 3.98 -8.26 -0.83
CA LEU A 71 4.89 -8.28 -1.97
C LEU A 71 5.16 -6.84 -2.44
N ILE A 72 6.41 -6.40 -2.41
CA ILE A 72 6.78 -5.13 -3.03
C ILE A 72 6.82 -5.36 -4.54
N VAL A 73 5.92 -4.71 -5.25
CA VAL A 73 5.74 -4.84 -6.70
C VAL A 73 6.32 -3.66 -7.50
N TYR A 74 6.62 -2.58 -6.82
CA TYR A 74 7.34 -1.42 -7.34
C TYR A 74 8.08 -0.73 -6.21
N ASP A 75 9.30 -0.30 -6.45
CA ASP A 75 10.14 0.42 -5.48
C ASP A 75 10.93 1.54 -6.16
N ASN A 76 11.04 2.66 -5.48
CA ASN A 76 11.97 3.75 -5.79
C ASN A 76 12.38 4.47 -4.49
N PRO A 77 13.40 5.34 -4.51
CA PRO A 77 13.91 5.98 -3.29
C PRO A 77 12.90 6.85 -2.51
N LYS A 78 11.69 7.06 -3.03
CA LYS A 78 10.68 7.95 -2.45
C LYS A 78 9.47 7.21 -1.91
N PHE A 79 9.06 6.12 -2.54
CA PHE A 79 7.91 5.32 -2.14
C PHE A 79 7.95 3.95 -2.80
N TYR A 80 7.14 3.05 -2.31
CA TYR A 80 6.94 1.71 -2.90
C TYR A 80 5.44 1.41 -3.07
N ILE A 81 5.15 0.39 -3.88
CA ILE A 81 3.82 -0.18 -4.02
C ILE A 81 3.89 -1.61 -3.55
N GLN A 82 2.98 -1.99 -2.66
CA GLN A 82 2.84 -3.35 -2.15
C GLN A 82 1.52 -3.98 -2.61
N ALA A 83 1.55 -5.26 -2.95
CA ALA A 83 0.39 -6.12 -2.97
C ALA A 83 0.30 -6.84 -1.62
N LEU A 84 -0.79 -6.61 -0.90
CA LEU A 84 -1.02 -7.18 0.42
C LEU A 84 -2.05 -8.29 0.32
N PHE A 85 -1.71 -9.46 0.81
CA PHE A 85 -2.62 -10.59 0.93
C PHE A 85 -3.03 -10.74 2.40
N TRP A 86 -4.31 -10.88 2.64
CA TRP A 86 -4.84 -11.16 3.97
C TRP A 86 -5.66 -12.44 3.94
N LEU A 87 -5.08 -13.49 4.50
CA LEU A 87 -5.71 -14.81 4.59
C LEU A 87 -6.52 -14.95 5.88
N ASP A 88 -6.14 -14.20 6.91
CA ASP A 88 -6.74 -14.25 8.24
C ASP A 88 -6.90 -12.80 8.76
N GLY A 89 -8.12 -12.35 8.87
CA GLY A 89 -8.47 -10.97 8.64
C GLY A 89 -8.78 -10.09 9.82
N THR A 90 -8.24 -10.24 11.03
CA THR A 90 -8.43 -9.23 12.08
C THR A 90 -7.16 -8.45 12.34
N THR A 91 -7.20 -7.17 11.99
CA THR A 91 -6.16 -6.22 12.40
C THR A 91 -6.62 -5.48 13.65
N ASP A 92 -5.69 -5.28 14.58
CA ASP A 92 -5.93 -4.41 15.73
C ASP A 92 -6.17 -2.96 15.29
N ILE A 93 -6.88 -2.20 16.12
CA ILE A 93 -7.03 -0.75 15.90
C ILE A 93 -5.63 -0.13 16.05
N HIS A 94 -5.16 0.51 14.99
CA HIS A 94 -3.83 1.10 14.96
C HIS A 94 -3.84 2.46 14.24
N GLN A 95 -2.82 3.26 14.52
CA GLN A 95 -2.59 4.52 13.84
C GLN A 95 -1.62 4.32 12.68
N HIS A 96 -1.95 4.87 11.51
CA HIS A 96 -1.04 4.90 10.38
C HIS A 96 -0.06 6.07 10.52
N GLU A 97 1.24 5.78 10.51
CA GLU A 97 2.31 6.78 10.54
C GLU A 97 2.88 7.04 9.13
N PHE A 98 2.22 6.57 8.09
CA PHE A 98 2.62 6.76 6.70
C PHE A 98 1.50 7.39 5.86
N SER A 99 1.89 7.98 4.75
CA SER A 99 0.98 8.58 3.78
C SER A 99 0.85 7.68 2.57
N GLY A 100 -0.37 7.41 2.12
CA GLY A 100 -0.59 6.53 0.97
C GLY A 100 -2.04 6.41 0.55
N ALA A 101 -2.28 5.51 -0.39
CA ALA A 101 -3.60 5.10 -0.84
C ALA A 101 -3.61 3.59 -1.06
N PHE A 102 -4.77 2.97 -0.98
CA PHE A 102 -4.93 1.56 -1.28
C PHE A 102 -6.17 1.30 -2.15
N GLN A 103 -6.16 0.19 -2.84
CA GLN A 103 -7.30 -0.32 -3.60
C GLN A 103 -7.43 -1.83 -3.36
N VAL A 104 -8.65 -2.30 -3.12
CA VAL A 104 -8.94 -3.73 -3.05
C VAL A 104 -8.87 -4.31 -4.45
N LEU A 105 -8.06 -5.35 -4.64
CA LEU A 105 -7.91 -6.06 -5.91
C LEU A 105 -8.96 -7.17 -6.04
N GLU A 106 -9.12 -7.97 -5.00
CA GLU A 106 -10.05 -9.08 -4.93
C GLU A 106 -10.61 -9.21 -3.50
N GLY A 107 -11.85 -9.70 -3.37
CA GLY A 107 -12.54 -9.80 -2.10
C GLY A 107 -13.16 -8.48 -1.66
N SER A 108 -13.25 -8.29 -0.34
CA SER A 108 -13.82 -7.07 0.26
C SER A 108 -13.11 -6.72 1.57
N SER A 109 -13.13 -5.44 1.91
CA SER A 109 -12.56 -4.95 3.17
C SER A 109 -13.53 -3.97 3.81
N ILE A 110 -13.68 -4.07 5.14
CA ILE A 110 -14.39 -3.07 5.93
C ILE A 110 -13.35 -2.20 6.60
N HIS A 111 -13.38 -0.91 6.29
CA HIS A 111 -12.49 0.07 6.88
C HIS A 111 -13.25 0.94 7.88
N SER A 112 -12.87 0.84 9.15
CA SER A 112 -13.44 1.65 10.23
C SER A 112 -12.43 2.70 10.67
N ARG A 113 -12.91 3.93 10.86
CA ARG A 113 -12.09 5.04 11.33
C ARG A 113 -12.53 5.44 12.72
N TYR A 114 -11.57 5.60 13.62
CA TYR A 114 -11.82 5.96 15.03
C TYR A 114 -11.16 7.30 15.33
N VAL A 115 -11.81 8.07 16.18
CA VAL A 115 -11.25 9.28 16.79
C VAL A 115 -11.30 9.07 18.29
N PHE A 116 -10.16 9.27 18.96
CA PHE A 116 -10.09 9.18 20.40
C PHE A 116 -10.35 10.57 21.01
N GLU A 117 -11.37 10.63 21.85
CA GLU A 117 -11.66 11.77 22.68
C GLU A 117 -11.23 11.43 24.13
N ASN A 118 -10.81 12.42 24.90
CA ASN A 118 -10.40 12.25 26.31
C ASN A 118 -9.25 11.24 26.50
N ALA A 119 -8.14 11.43 25.81
CA ALA A 119 -6.95 10.62 26.00
C ALA A 119 -6.42 10.75 27.44
N GLU A 120 -6.40 9.65 28.18
CA GLU A 120 -5.76 9.57 29.51
C GLU A 120 -4.31 9.08 29.36
N SER A 121 -3.41 9.68 30.10
CA SER A 121 -2.04 9.19 30.18
C SER A 121 -1.99 7.98 31.12
N ILE A 122 -1.82 6.78 30.56
CA ILE A 122 -1.63 5.56 31.33
C ILE A 122 -0.14 5.41 31.61
N THR A 123 0.24 5.48 32.88
CA THR A 123 1.64 5.25 33.28
C THR A 123 1.92 3.76 33.42
N ALA A 124 3.18 3.36 33.22
CA ALA A 124 3.61 1.96 33.33
C ALA A 124 3.39 1.33 34.73
N HIS A 125 3.03 2.14 35.72
CA HIS A 125 2.75 1.71 37.10
C HIS A 125 1.27 1.43 37.37
N PHE A 126 0.41 1.66 36.41
CA PHE A 126 -0.98 1.31 36.55
C PHE A 126 -1.12 -0.20 36.24
N ARG A 127 -1.30 -0.99 37.29
CA ARG A 127 -1.57 -2.44 37.22
C ARG A 127 -3.01 -2.73 37.64
#